data_d21d60b92a5718b024b6569ff79c9cdc
#
_entry.id   d21d60b92a5718b024b6569ff79c9cdc
#
_cell.length_a   1.000
_cell.length_b   1.000
_cell.length_c   1.000
_cell.angle_alpha   90.00
_cell.angle_beta   90.00
_cell.angle_gamma   90.00
#
_symmetry.space_group_name_H-M   'P 1'
#
loop_
_entity.id
_entity.type
_entity.pdbx_description
1 polymer ?
#
loop_
_entity_poly.entity_id
_entity_poly.type
_entity_poly.pdbx_seq_one_letter_code
_entity_poly.pdbx_strand_id
1 'polypeptide(L)'
;MKIAVFASGTGTTLQTLIEQQAQYGYQVSLVVANRACMALEQAEKHGIPVLLSKEWEEIDLSLRQYDVKMIVLAGFLAIIPQWICAIWDKRIINIHPSLLPKHGGKGMYGIHVQESVLASHD
;
A
#
# COMPACT_ATOMS: atom_id res chain seq x y z
N MET A 1 13.14 3.18 4.19
CA MET A 1 12.02 2.54 4.91
C MET A 1 11.32 1.58 3.98
N LYS A 2 11.04 0.38 4.45
CA LYS A 2 10.34 -0.63 3.66
C LYS A 2 8.84 -0.52 3.87
N ILE A 3 8.10 -0.46 2.77
CA ILE A 3 6.65 -0.34 2.83
C ILE A 3 5.99 -1.49 2.08
N ALA A 4 4.76 -1.80 2.47
CA ALA A 4 3.89 -2.68 1.70
C ALA A 4 2.78 -1.83 1.09
N VAL A 5 2.42 -2.14 -0.14
CA VAL A 5 1.31 -1.47 -0.82
C VAL A 5 0.18 -2.46 -0.95
N PHE A 6 -1.00 -2.09 -0.45
CA PHE A 6 -2.20 -2.89 -0.55
C PHE A 6 -3.06 -2.32 -1.67
N ALA A 7 -3.44 -3.14 -2.62
CA ALA A 7 -4.17 -2.69 -3.80
C ALA A 7 -5.26 -3.68 -4.20
N SER A 8 -6.28 -3.21 -4.89
CA SER A 8 -7.37 -4.04 -5.40
C SER A 8 -7.65 -3.78 -6.88
N GLY A 9 -6.92 -2.89 -7.53
CA GLY A 9 -7.27 -2.39 -8.84
C GLY A 9 -6.14 -2.37 -9.85
N THR A 10 -6.09 -1.29 -10.61
CA THR A 10 -5.28 -1.22 -11.82
C THR A 10 -3.78 -1.10 -11.63
N GLY A 11 -3.34 -0.68 -10.46
CA GLY A 11 -1.91 -0.50 -10.22
C GLY A 11 -1.37 0.85 -10.62
N THR A 12 -2.21 1.79 -11.01
CA THR A 12 -1.75 3.12 -11.38
C THR A 12 -1.05 3.82 -10.21
N THR A 13 -1.66 3.78 -9.03
CA THR A 13 -1.05 4.37 -7.83
C THR A 13 0.21 3.62 -7.45
N LEU A 14 0.19 2.29 -7.57
CA LEU A 14 1.37 1.47 -7.29
C LEU A 14 2.53 1.87 -8.20
N GLN A 15 2.25 2.07 -9.49
CA GLN A 15 3.29 2.47 -10.43
C GLN A 15 3.93 3.80 -10.00
N THR A 16 3.10 4.75 -9.61
CA THR A 16 3.60 6.04 -9.13
C THR A 16 4.49 5.85 -7.91
N LEU A 17 4.07 5.02 -6.97
CA LEU A 17 4.85 4.76 -5.77
C LEU A 17 6.19 4.10 -6.10
N ILE A 18 6.20 3.16 -7.04
CA ILE A 18 7.44 2.52 -7.46
C ILE A 18 8.39 3.53 -8.09
N GLU A 19 7.86 4.40 -8.94
CA GLU A 19 8.69 5.40 -9.63
C GLU A 19 9.31 6.41 -8.69
N GLN A 20 8.64 6.71 -7.58
CA GLN A 20 9.08 7.74 -6.66
C GLN A 20 9.90 7.21 -5.48
N GLN A 21 10.07 5.89 -5.38
CA GLN A 21 10.69 5.33 -4.18
C GLN A 21 12.12 5.79 -3.98
N ALA A 22 12.90 5.91 -5.04
CA ALA A 22 14.28 6.35 -4.90
C ALA A 22 14.36 7.81 -4.46
N GLN A 23 13.44 8.63 -4.97
CA GLN A 23 13.44 10.06 -4.67
C GLN A 23 13.08 10.34 -3.20
N TYR A 24 12.16 9.55 -2.65
CA TYR A 24 11.62 9.82 -1.32
C TYR A 24 12.12 8.86 -0.24
N GLY A 25 13.07 7.99 -0.59
CA GLY A 25 13.78 7.20 0.42
C GLY A 25 13.00 6.05 1.02
N TYR A 26 12.03 5.50 0.28
CA TYR A 26 11.34 4.28 0.70
C TYR A 26 11.54 3.19 -0.33
N GLN A 27 11.20 1.97 0.04
CA GLN A 27 11.27 0.82 -0.84
C GLN A 27 9.94 0.06 -0.77
N VAL A 28 9.33 -0.19 -1.93
CA VAL A 28 8.16 -1.06 -1.99
C VAL A 28 8.65 -2.50 -1.90
N SER A 29 8.45 -3.12 -0.74
CA SER A 29 9.01 -4.44 -0.44
C SER A 29 8.00 -5.57 -0.61
N LEU A 30 6.71 -5.25 -0.63
CA LEU A 30 5.65 -6.24 -0.75
C LEU A 30 4.42 -5.56 -1.31
N VAL A 31 3.71 -6.25 -2.21
CA VAL A 31 2.40 -5.79 -2.68
C VAL A 31 1.38 -6.84 -2.29
N VAL A 32 0.34 -6.42 -1.58
CA VAL A 32 -0.72 -7.29 -1.11
C VAL A 32 -2.01 -6.95 -1.83
N ALA A 33 -2.72 -7.96 -2.31
CA ALA A 33 -4.02 -7.78 -2.92
C ALA A 33 -4.99 -8.81 -2.38
N ASN A 34 -6.26 -8.45 -2.30
CA ASN A 34 -7.31 -9.34 -1.83
C ASN A 34 -8.03 -10.02 -3.00
N ARG A 35 -7.65 -9.70 -4.22
CA ARG A 35 -8.16 -10.34 -5.42
C ARG A 35 -7.13 -10.20 -6.54
N ALA A 36 -7.25 -11.05 -7.55
CA ALA A 36 -6.38 -10.93 -8.72
C ALA A 36 -6.62 -9.58 -9.38
N CYS A 37 -5.55 -8.86 -9.65
CA CYS A 37 -5.67 -7.52 -10.22
C CYS A 37 -4.37 -7.12 -10.90
N MET A 38 -4.43 -6.04 -11.68
CA MET A 38 -3.28 -5.59 -12.45
C MET A 38 -2.13 -5.11 -11.56
N ALA A 39 -2.44 -4.67 -10.35
CA ALA A 39 -1.39 -4.26 -9.43
C ALA A 39 -0.40 -5.38 -9.13
N LEU A 40 -0.88 -6.63 -9.04
CA LEU A 40 0.01 -7.77 -8.81
C LEU A 40 0.94 -7.98 -9.99
N GLU A 41 0.41 -7.89 -11.22
CA GLU A 41 1.24 -8.02 -12.40
C GLU A 41 2.29 -6.91 -12.47
N GLN A 42 1.89 -5.71 -12.12
CA GLN A 42 2.77 -4.56 -12.11
C GLN A 42 3.93 -4.79 -11.13
N ALA A 43 3.62 -5.27 -9.94
CA ALA A 43 4.65 -5.55 -8.94
C ALA A 43 5.61 -6.62 -9.43
N GLU A 44 5.10 -7.68 -10.03
CA GLU A 44 5.93 -8.76 -10.54
C GLU A 44 6.88 -8.29 -11.62
N LYS A 45 6.44 -7.38 -12.48
CA LYS A 45 7.31 -6.81 -13.51
C LYS A 45 8.50 -6.08 -12.92
N HIS A 46 8.35 -5.55 -11.73
CA HIS A 46 9.43 -4.83 -11.06
C HIS A 46 10.18 -5.70 -10.05
N GLY A 47 9.93 -7.00 -10.05
CA GLY A 47 10.62 -7.92 -9.15
C GLY A 47 10.21 -7.76 -7.70
N ILE A 48 9.04 -7.22 -7.43
CA ILE A 48 8.56 -7.00 -6.08
C ILE A 48 7.73 -8.22 -5.65
N PRO A 49 7.98 -8.79 -4.46
CA PRO A 49 7.16 -9.89 -3.94
C PRO A 49 5.68 -9.51 -3.85
N VAL A 50 4.81 -10.46 -4.16
CA VAL A 50 3.38 -10.25 -4.12
C VAL A 50 2.71 -11.29 -3.23
N LEU A 51 1.58 -10.89 -2.63
CA LEU A 51 0.75 -11.80 -1.85
C LEU A 51 -0.71 -11.56 -2.24
N LEU A 52 -1.36 -12.61 -2.71
CA LEU A 52 -2.80 -12.60 -2.97
C LEU A 52 -3.46 -13.37 -1.84
N SER A 53 -4.14 -12.67 -0.95
CA SER A 53 -4.71 -13.32 0.21
C SER A 53 -5.84 -12.47 0.80
N LYS A 54 -6.80 -13.16 1.44
CA LYS A 54 -7.83 -12.51 2.25
C LYS A 54 -7.68 -12.87 3.72
N GLU A 55 -6.63 -13.64 4.05
CA GLU A 55 -6.39 -14.13 5.40
C GLU A 55 -5.44 -13.19 6.12
N TRP A 56 -5.95 -12.44 7.07
CA TRP A 56 -5.16 -11.39 7.71
C TRP A 56 -4.01 -11.93 8.54
N GLU A 57 -4.13 -13.15 9.07
CA GLU A 57 -3.01 -13.80 9.76
C GLU A 57 -1.85 -14.04 8.80
N GLU A 58 -2.16 -14.49 7.60
CA GLU A 58 -1.13 -14.71 6.57
C GLU A 58 -0.52 -13.40 6.13
N ILE A 59 -1.35 -12.38 5.94
CA ILE A 59 -0.89 -11.05 5.55
C ILE A 59 0.06 -10.49 6.61
N ASP A 60 -0.31 -10.58 7.88
CA ASP A 60 0.51 -10.07 8.97
C ASP A 60 1.88 -10.78 9.01
N LEU A 61 1.89 -12.09 8.85
CA LEU A 61 3.15 -12.84 8.81
C LEU A 61 4.03 -12.37 7.65
N SER A 62 3.45 -12.14 6.49
CA SER A 62 4.20 -11.67 5.33
C SER A 62 4.77 -10.27 5.56
N LEU A 63 4.01 -9.40 6.18
CA LEU A 63 4.50 -8.06 6.50
C LEU A 63 5.74 -8.13 7.39
N ARG A 64 5.74 -9.02 8.36
CA ARG A 64 6.89 -9.22 9.25
C ARG A 64 8.04 -9.86 8.51
N GLN A 65 7.76 -10.82 7.67
CA GLN A 65 8.78 -11.54 6.91
C GLN A 65 9.57 -10.61 6.00
N TYR A 66 8.90 -9.64 5.39
CA TYR A 66 9.53 -8.68 4.49
C TYR A 66 9.97 -7.41 5.20
N ASP A 67 9.94 -7.41 6.52
CA ASP A 67 10.41 -6.30 7.36
C ASP A 67 9.74 -4.98 7.02
N VAL A 68 8.45 -5.04 6.75
CA VAL A 68 7.65 -3.88 6.38
C VAL A 68 7.46 -2.98 7.60
N LYS A 69 7.64 -1.68 7.41
CA LYS A 69 7.50 -0.69 8.47
C LYS A 69 6.23 0.13 8.35
N MET A 70 5.66 0.21 7.16
CA MET A 70 4.45 0.99 6.94
C MET A 70 3.60 0.34 5.85
N ILE A 71 2.29 0.37 6.05
CA ILE A 71 1.30 -0.10 5.07
C ILE A 71 0.72 1.09 4.35
N VAL A 72 0.72 1.05 3.02
CA VAL A 72 0.13 2.08 2.18
C VAL A 72 -1.07 1.47 1.45
N LEU A 73 -2.25 2.04 1.67
CA LEU A 73 -3.46 1.58 1.00
C LEU A 73 -3.65 2.39 -0.27
N ALA A 74 -3.57 1.71 -1.40
CA ALA A 74 -3.65 2.34 -2.72
C ALA A 74 -4.87 1.80 -3.46
N GLY A 75 -6.05 2.29 -3.09
CA GLY A 75 -7.29 1.79 -3.66
C GLY A 75 -7.67 0.40 -3.17
N PHE A 76 -7.29 0.06 -1.96
CA PHE A 76 -7.62 -1.23 -1.37
C PHE A 76 -9.06 -1.23 -0.89
N LEU A 77 -9.85 -2.20 -1.32
CA LEU A 77 -11.29 -2.20 -1.12
C LEU A 77 -11.79 -3.09 0.02
N ALA A 78 -10.91 -3.74 0.74
CA ALA A 78 -11.30 -4.59 1.86
C ALA A 78 -11.29 -3.80 3.17
N ILE A 79 -12.10 -4.26 4.12
CA ILE A 79 -12.11 -3.69 5.46
C ILE A 79 -10.95 -4.32 6.24
N ILE A 80 -10.17 -3.48 6.88
CA ILE A 80 -9.02 -3.94 7.66
C ILE A 80 -9.50 -4.25 9.08
N PRO A 81 -9.24 -5.46 9.59
CA PRO A 81 -9.67 -5.81 10.94
C PRO A 81 -9.05 -4.90 11.99
N GLN A 82 -9.78 -4.68 13.06
CA GLN A 82 -9.32 -3.82 14.13
C GLN A 82 -8.00 -4.29 14.74
N TRP A 83 -7.79 -5.60 14.86
CA TRP A 83 -6.55 -6.10 15.46
C TRP A 83 -5.31 -5.78 14.61
N ILE A 84 -5.48 -5.73 13.28
CA ILE A 84 -4.39 -5.29 12.39
C ILE A 84 -4.14 -3.79 12.60
N CYS A 85 -5.21 -3.01 12.66
CA CYS A 85 -5.06 -1.57 12.87
C CYS A 85 -4.40 -1.25 14.20
N ALA A 86 -4.69 -2.06 15.23
CA ALA A 86 -4.06 -1.87 16.53
C ALA A 86 -2.56 -2.15 16.48
N ILE A 87 -2.15 -3.24 15.81
CA ILE A 87 -0.75 -3.60 15.69
C ILE A 87 0.01 -2.56 14.86
N TRP A 88 -0.62 -2.08 13.81
CA TRP A 88 -0.01 -1.15 12.86
C TRP A 88 -0.42 0.29 13.12
N ASP A 89 -0.77 0.63 14.35
CA ASP A 89 -1.21 1.97 14.73
C ASP A 89 -0.21 3.02 14.25
N LYS A 90 -0.75 4.04 13.58
CA LYS A 90 0.03 5.15 12.99
C LYS A 90 1.00 4.72 11.91
N ARG A 91 0.87 3.50 11.42
CA ARG A 91 1.72 2.99 10.35
C ARG A 91 0.90 2.49 9.16
N ILE A 92 -0.35 2.91 9.07
CA ILE A 92 -1.21 2.63 7.91
C ILE A 92 -1.64 3.98 7.35
N ILE A 93 -1.36 4.21 6.07
CA ILE A 93 -1.77 5.44 5.40
C ILE A 93 -2.60 5.10 4.19
N ASN A 94 -3.58 5.95 3.92
CA ASN A 94 -4.45 5.81 2.77
C ASN A 94 -4.13 6.90 1.76
N ILE A 95 -3.94 6.49 0.51
CA ILE A 95 -3.65 7.43 -0.57
C ILE A 95 -4.89 7.58 -1.42
N HIS A 96 -5.24 8.82 -1.73
CA HIS A 96 -6.33 9.13 -2.65
C HIS A 96 -5.76 9.30 -4.04
N PRO A 97 -5.79 8.26 -4.87
CA PRO A 97 -5.17 8.34 -6.18
C PRO A 97 -5.78 9.39 -7.10
N SER A 98 -7.04 9.72 -6.87
CA SER A 98 -7.71 10.73 -7.69
C SER A 98 -7.09 12.11 -7.57
N LEU A 99 -6.29 12.35 -6.54
CA LEU A 99 -5.60 13.62 -6.38
C LEU A 99 -4.26 13.68 -7.08
N LEU A 100 -3.67 12.53 -7.38
CA LEU A 100 -2.34 12.46 -7.96
C LEU A 100 -2.22 13.21 -9.29
N PRO A 101 -3.13 13.05 -10.24
CA PRO A 101 -2.99 13.76 -11.51
C PRO A 101 -3.06 15.27 -11.36
N LYS A 102 -3.88 15.76 -10.44
CA LYS A 102 -4.03 17.20 -10.23
C LYS A 102 -2.78 17.84 -9.69
N HIS A 103 -2.05 17.10 -8.91
CA HIS A 103 -0.89 17.63 -8.20
C HIS A 103 0.40 16.96 -8.65
N GLY A 104 0.36 16.22 -9.74
CA GLY A 104 1.50 15.46 -10.21
C GLY A 104 2.76 16.29 -10.41
N GLY A 105 2.60 17.50 -10.90
CA GLY A 105 3.73 18.38 -11.11
C GLY A 105 4.39 18.84 -9.82
N LYS A 106 3.73 18.66 -8.71
CA LYS A 106 4.24 19.04 -7.40
C LYS A 106 4.70 17.83 -6.60
N GLY A 107 4.81 16.70 -7.25
CA GLY A 107 5.31 15.49 -6.61
C GLY A 107 4.44 15.03 -5.46
N MET A 108 5.00 15.05 -4.28
CA MET A 108 4.32 14.48 -3.11
C MET A 108 2.97 15.12 -2.79
N TYR A 109 2.67 16.27 -3.33
CA TYR A 109 1.40 16.91 -3.03
C TYR A 109 0.22 16.14 -3.60
N GLY A 110 0.46 15.23 -4.52
CA GLY A 110 -0.57 14.37 -5.01
C GLY A 110 -0.92 13.22 -4.09
N ILE A 111 -0.11 13.00 -3.07
CA ILE A 111 -0.32 11.93 -2.12
C ILE A 111 -0.97 12.51 -0.88
N HIS A 112 -2.26 12.23 -0.72
CA HIS A 112 -3.03 12.76 0.39
C HIS A 112 -3.21 11.67 1.43
N VAL A 113 -2.60 11.84 2.58
CA VAL A 113 -2.54 10.81 3.62
C VAL A 113 -3.71 10.96 4.58
N GLN A 114 -4.43 9.84 4.83
CA GLN A 114 -5.57 9.82 5.73
C GLN A 114 -5.50 8.64 6.68
N GLU A 115 -4.36 8.45 7.29
CA GLU A 115 -4.14 7.25 8.10
C GLU A 115 -5.12 7.10 9.25
N SER A 116 -5.42 8.21 9.94
CA SER A 116 -6.24 8.14 11.14
C SER A 116 -7.67 7.72 10.85
N VAL A 117 -8.18 8.05 9.69
CA VAL A 117 -9.55 7.71 9.33
C VAL A 117 -9.73 6.21 9.27
N LEU A 118 -8.82 5.51 8.64
CA LEU A 118 -8.93 4.06 8.51
C LEU A 118 -8.74 3.37 9.84
N ALA A 119 -7.79 3.80 10.63
CA ALA A 119 -7.53 3.19 11.92
C ALA A 119 -8.73 3.32 12.85
N SER A 120 -9.49 4.38 12.73
CA SER A 120 -10.63 4.61 13.62
C SER A 120 -11.90 3.93 13.19
N HIS A 121 -11.97 3.48 11.95
CA HIS A 121 -13.20 2.89 11.40
C HIS A 121 -13.26 1.39 11.50
N ASP A 122 -12.24 0.78 11.98
CA ASP A 122 -12.20 -0.67 12.12
C ASP A 122 -12.68 -1.17 13.47
#